data_b3adf7fcc4e5279db72353ff1d475ea1
#
_entry.id   b3adf7fcc4e5279db72353ff1d475ea1
#
_cell.length_a   1.000
_cell.length_b   1.000
_cell.length_c   1.000
_cell.angle_alpha   90.00
_cell.angle_beta   90.00
_cell.angle_gamma   90.00
#
_symmetry.space_group_name_H-M   'P 1'
#
loop_
_entity.id
_entity.type
_entity.pdbx_description
1 polymer ?
#
loop_
_entity_poly.entity_id
_entity_poly.type
_entity_poly.pdbx_seq_one_letter_code
_entity_poly.pdbx_strand_id
1 'polypeptide(L)'
;MIDGTQSVGALPFSIKTLQPDVLVCAGYKWLMGPYSIGLAYYGDYFKNGEPIENNWINRLNSEDFGGLVNYQPRYRKNASRYSVGESSNFSLVPMLAKSLKQINKWGPENIQNYCDKISKDAVEELRSLGCFIDADEYRSKNLFGIRLPKKVNLNKLKKRWAKDQVIVSYRGDYVRVSPHVYND
;
A
#
# COMPACT_ATOMS: atom_id res chain seq x y z
N MET A 1 -14.55 2.68 -2.77
CA MET A 1 -13.48 1.92 -2.09
C MET A 1 -12.14 2.19 -2.78
N ILE A 2 -11.07 2.36 -2.00
CA ILE A 2 -9.70 2.56 -2.50
C ILE A 2 -8.83 1.40 -1.99
N ASP A 3 -8.12 0.72 -2.89
CA ASP A 3 -6.98 -0.13 -2.53
C ASP A 3 -5.71 0.75 -2.49
N GLY A 4 -5.27 1.06 -1.27
CA GLY A 4 -4.11 1.90 -1.00
C GLY A 4 -2.79 1.14 -0.93
N THR A 5 -2.76 -0.14 -1.27
CA THR A 5 -1.57 -1.01 -1.08
C THR A 5 -0.31 -0.51 -1.80
N GLN A 6 -0.45 0.23 -2.90
CA GLN A 6 0.69 0.78 -3.65
C GLN A 6 0.90 2.28 -3.42
N SER A 7 0.06 2.93 -2.63
CA SER A 7 0.10 4.39 -2.40
C SER A 7 0.30 4.77 -0.95
N VAL A 8 -0.39 4.12 -0.01
CA VAL A 8 -0.29 4.46 1.42
C VAL A 8 1.13 4.23 1.91
N GLY A 9 1.70 5.25 2.54
CA GLY A 9 3.09 5.25 3.00
C GLY A 9 4.11 5.80 2.01
N ALA A 10 3.79 5.83 0.70
CA ALA A 10 4.69 6.37 -0.32
C ALA A 10 4.16 7.62 -1.00
N LEU A 11 2.85 7.72 -1.22
CA LEU A 11 2.21 8.84 -1.89
C LEU A 11 1.46 9.69 -0.86
N PRO A 12 1.68 11.02 -0.82
CA PRO A 12 0.92 11.89 0.07
C PRO A 12 -0.54 11.94 -0.37
N PHE A 13 -1.44 11.76 0.59
CA PHE A 13 -2.85 11.98 0.41
C PHE A 13 -3.55 12.26 1.74
N SER A 14 -4.73 12.84 1.69
CA SER A 14 -5.52 13.19 2.87
C SER A 14 -6.89 12.50 2.82
N ILE A 15 -7.21 11.74 3.84
CA ILE A 15 -8.55 11.18 4.05
C ILE A 15 -9.62 12.29 4.08
N LYS A 16 -9.29 13.46 4.67
CA LYS A 16 -10.22 14.60 4.72
C LYS A 16 -10.54 15.17 3.34
N THR A 17 -9.59 15.11 2.42
CA THR A 17 -9.77 15.60 1.04
C THR A 17 -10.43 14.56 0.15
N LEU A 18 -9.97 13.29 0.23
CA LEU A 18 -10.46 12.21 -0.62
C LEU A 18 -11.82 11.65 -0.17
N GLN A 19 -12.09 11.72 1.14
CA GLN A 19 -13.34 11.23 1.77
C GLN A 19 -13.79 9.84 1.26
N PRO A 20 -12.90 8.83 1.25
CA PRO A 20 -13.29 7.50 0.78
C PRO A 20 -14.25 6.85 1.78
N ASP A 21 -15.22 6.07 1.30
CA ASP A 21 -16.06 5.24 2.19
C ASP A 21 -15.24 4.14 2.85
N VAL A 22 -14.33 3.52 2.08
CA VAL A 22 -13.39 2.50 2.57
C VAL A 22 -12.05 2.66 1.87
N LEU A 23 -10.97 2.58 2.63
CA LEU A 23 -9.62 2.40 2.12
C LEU A 23 -8.99 1.18 2.80
N VAL A 24 -8.40 0.29 2.01
CA VAL A 24 -7.66 -0.87 2.50
C VAL A 24 -6.22 -0.81 2.02
N CYS A 25 -5.31 -1.31 2.83
CA CYS A 25 -3.88 -1.29 2.53
C CYS A 25 -3.19 -2.49 3.16
N ALA A 26 -2.51 -3.28 2.35
CA ALA A 26 -1.65 -4.35 2.85
C ALA A 26 -0.40 -3.77 3.55
N GLY A 27 -0.01 -4.38 4.68
CA GLY A 27 1.09 -3.89 5.50
C GLY A 27 2.49 -4.13 4.92
N TYR A 28 2.66 -5.14 4.08
CA TYR A 28 3.97 -5.67 3.69
C TYR A 28 4.66 -4.94 2.52
N LYS A 29 4.00 -3.97 1.86
CA LYS A 29 4.61 -3.19 0.78
C LYS A 29 5.18 -1.87 1.32
N TRP A 30 4.62 -0.76 0.90
CA TRP A 30 5.10 0.57 1.27
C TRP A 30 4.96 0.90 2.76
N LEU A 31 4.11 0.18 3.48
CA LEU A 31 4.07 0.28 4.94
C LEU A 31 5.21 -0.47 5.63
N MET A 32 6.03 -1.23 4.89
CA MET A 32 7.23 -1.96 5.38
C MET A 32 6.95 -2.85 6.60
N GLY A 33 5.71 -3.25 6.78
CA GLY A 33 5.27 -4.17 7.84
C GLY A 33 5.38 -5.64 7.42
N PRO A 34 5.07 -6.55 8.31
CA PRO A 34 5.06 -7.99 8.01
C PRO A 34 3.87 -8.39 7.13
N TYR A 35 3.93 -9.60 6.57
CA TYR A 35 2.78 -10.22 5.93
C TYR A 35 1.65 -10.48 6.94
N SER A 36 0.45 -10.75 6.45
CA SER A 36 -0.75 -11.09 7.22
C SER A 36 -1.27 -9.97 8.14
N ILE A 37 -0.83 -8.74 7.93
CA ILE A 37 -1.38 -7.57 8.61
C ILE A 37 -1.55 -6.42 7.62
N GLY A 38 -2.56 -5.59 7.83
CA GLY A 38 -2.84 -4.41 7.01
C GLY A 38 -3.61 -3.36 7.79
N LEU A 39 -3.97 -2.30 7.10
CA LEU A 39 -4.78 -1.20 7.62
C LEU A 39 -6.06 -1.09 6.81
N ALA A 40 -7.16 -0.77 7.49
CA ALA A 40 -8.40 -0.39 6.85
C ALA A 40 -8.94 0.90 7.50
N TYR A 41 -9.39 1.80 6.66
CA TYR A 41 -10.17 2.96 7.06
C TYR A 41 -11.62 2.75 6.62
N TYR A 42 -12.54 3.06 7.51
CA TYR A 42 -13.97 3.03 7.27
C TYR A 42 -14.54 4.43 7.48
N GLY A 43 -15.11 5.01 6.44
CA GLY A 43 -15.78 6.31 6.47
C GLY A 43 -17.17 6.24 7.11
N ASP A 44 -17.85 7.38 7.09
CA ASP A 44 -19.13 7.57 7.78
C ASP A 44 -20.22 6.59 7.33
N TYR A 45 -20.23 6.23 6.05
CA TYR A 45 -21.16 5.25 5.49
C TYR A 45 -21.12 3.90 6.23
N PHE A 46 -19.92 3.50 6.70
CA PHE A 46 -19.72 2.23 7.37
C PHE A 46 -19.79 2.27 8.90
N LYS A 47 -20.08 3.42 9.53
CA LYS A 47 -20.15 3.55 11.00
C LYS A 47 -21.09 2.56 11.66
N ASN A 48 -22.19 2.21 10.98
CA ASN A 48 -23.23 1.32 11.48
C ASN A 48 -23.41 0.06 10.59
N GLY A 49 -22.48 -0.24 9.70
CA GLY A 49 -22.55 -1.38 8.82
C GLY A 49 -22.42 -2.72 9.57
N GLU A 50 -22.79 -3.78 8.90
CA GLU A 50 -22.68 -5.15 9.41
C GLU A 50 -21.32 -5.74 8.99
N PRO A 51 -20.52 -6.31 9.92
CA PRO A 51 -19.27 -6.96 9.55
C PRO A 51 -19.54 -8.30 8.81
N ILE A 52 -18.67 -8.62 7.85
CA ILE A 52 -18.70 -9.90 7.14
C ILE A 52 -18.40 -11.05 8.10
N GLU A 53 -17.41 -10.84 8.96
CA GLU A 53 -17.01 -11.82 9.97
C GLU A 53 -17.81 -11.60 11.25
N ASN A 54 -18.66 -12.56 11.57
CA ASN A 54 -19.54 -12.50 12.73
C ASN A 54 -18.93 -13.29 13.90
N ASN A 55 -17.99 -12.67 14.61
CA ASN A 55 -17.33 -13.27 15.77
C ASN A 55 -17.68 -12.55 17.08
N TRP A 56 -17.36 -13.17 18.22
CA TRP A 56 -17.70 -12.63 19.54
C TRP A 56 -16.95 -11.31 19.85
N ILE A 57 -15.72 -11.14 19.35
CA ILE A 57 -14.87 -9.99 19.65
C ILE A 57 -15.41 -8.69 19.00
N ASN A 58 -16.26 -8.80 17.98
CA ASN A 58 -16.91 -7.65 17.33
C ASN A 58 -18.12 -7.14 18.11
N ARG A 59 -18.53 -7.84 19.16
CA ARG A 59 -19.68 -7.48 19.99
C ARG A 59 -19.32 -6.46 21.06
N LEU A 60 -20.33 -5.67 21.44
CA LEU A 60 -20.18 -4.66 22.48
C LEU A 60 -19.77 -5.35 23.80
N ASN A 61 -18.87 -4.71 24.55
CA ASN A 61 -18.33 -5.22 25.83
C ASN A 61 -17.57 -6.55 25.71
N SER A 62 -17.06 -6.92 24.53
CA SER A 62 -16.29 -8.16 24.35
C SER A 62 -14.97 -8.19 25.11
N GLU A 63 -14.49 -7.05 25.59
CA GLU A 63 -13.32 -6.92 26.46
C GLU A 63 -13.57 -7.35 27.91
N ASP A 64 -14.84 -7.40 28.35
CA ASP A 64 -15.23 -7.92 29.67
C ASP A 64 -15.40 -9.44 29.63
N PHE A 65 -14.31 -10.17 29.82
CA PHE A 65 -14.33 -11.64 29.81
C PHE A 65 -15.23 -12.25 30.87
N GLY A 66 -15.36 -11.62 32.04
CA GLY A 66 -16.28 -12.08 33.08
C GLY A 66 -17.74 -11.91 32.70
N GLY A 67 -18.05 -10.92 31.90
CA GLY A 67 -19.38 -10.60 31.42
C GLY A 67 -19.81 -11.32 30.13
N LEU A 68 -18.97 -12.17 29.51
CA LEU A 68 -19.28 -12.83 28.23
C LEU A 68 -20.51 -13.74 28.28
N VAL A 69 -20.92 -14.21 29.47
CA VAL A 69 -22.18 -14.95 29.67
C VAL A 69 -23.43 -14.10 29.37
N ASN A 70 -23.30 -12.79 29.38
CA ASN A 70 -24.33 -11.82 29.05
C ASN A 70 -24.14 -11.35 27.59
N TYR A 71 -24.37 -12.24 26.65
CA TYR A 71 -24.13 -11.98 25.21
C TYR A 71 -24.79 -10.69 24.74
N GLN A 72 -24.00 -9.85 24.05
CA GLN A 72 -24.46 -8.61 23.47
C GLN A 72 -24.74 -8.77 21.97
N PRO A 73 -25.99 -8.57 21.49
CA PRO A 73 -26.30 -8.65 20.06
C PRO A 73 -25.76 -7.44 19.27
N ARG A 74 -25.46 -6.34 19.96
CA ARG A 74 -24.96 -5.11 19.36
C ARG A 74 -23.48 -5.21 19.03
N TYR A 75 -23.08 -4.64 17.92
CA TYR A 75 -21.68 -4.55 17.53
C TYR A 75 -20.93 -3.41 18.26
N ARG A 76 -19.63 -3.52 18.34
CA ARG A 76 -18.74 -2.42 18.75
C ARG A 76 -18.95 -1.19 17.84
N LYS A 77 -18.58 -0.03 18.33
CA LYS A 77 -18.73 1.22 17.58
C LYS A 77 -17.63 1.40 16.53
N ASN A 78 -17.92 2.11 15.46
CA ASN A 78 -16.99 2.52 14.42
C ASN A 78 -16.23 1.33 13.79
N ALA A 79 -14.98 1.54 13.39
CA ALA A 79 -14.13 0.55 12.72
C ALA A 79 -13.88 -0.73 13.54
N SER A 80 -13.98 -0.68 14.87
CA SER A 80 -13.77 -1.84 15.74
C SER A 80 -14.73 -2.99 15.48
N ARG A 81 -15.91 -2.72 14.91
CA ARG A 81 -16.86 -3.75 14.51
C ARG A 81 -16.41 -4.64 13.35
N TYR A 82 -15.45 -4.15 12.56
CA TYR A 82 -14.89 -4.84 11.39
C TYR A 82 -13.59 -5.59 11.69
N SER A 83 -13.19 -5.65 12.97
CA SER A 83 -12.03 -6.44 13.36
C SER A 83 -12.25 -7.91 13.08
N VAL A 84 -11.21 -8.58 12.57
CA VAL A 84 -11.22 -10.03 12.38
C VAL A 84 -11.16 -10.73 13.74
N GLY A 85 -11.65 -11.98 13.80
CA GLY A 85 -11.47 -12.85 14.97
C GLY A 85 -9.99 -13.02 15.27
N GLU A 86 -9.67 -13.16 16.56
CA GLU A 86 -8.27 -13.29 17.03
C GLU A 86 -7.36 -12.15 16.53
N SER A 87 -7.89 -10.91 16.50
CA SER A 87 -7.18 -9.72 16.01
C SER A 87 -5.96 -9.30 16.85
N SER A 88 -5.82 -9.84 18.06
CA SER A 88 -4.71 -9.53 18.99
C SER A 88 -3.43 -10.25 18.58
N ASN A 89 -2.72 -9.71 17.59
CA ASN A 89 -1.44 -10.27 17.16
C ASN A 89 -0.27 -9.55 17.82
N PHE A 90 0.27 -10.13 18.88
CA PHE A 90 1.34 -9.54 19.70
C PHE A 90 2.68 -9.39 18.95
N SER A 91 2.89 -10.15 17.88
CA SER A 91 4.10 -10.06 17.07
C SER A 91 3.94 -9.04 15.94
N LEU A 92 2.91 -9.18 15.12
CA LEU A 92 2.77 -8.38 13.90
C LEU A 92 2.39 -6.91 14.17
N VAL A 93 1.55 -6.65 15.18
CA VAL A 93 1.11 -5.28 15.50
C VAL A 93 2.26 -4.37 15.92
N PRO A 94 3.16 -4.76 16.86
CA PRO A 94 4.33 -3.94 17.19
C PRO A 94 5.30 -3.73 16.01
N MET A 95 5.46 -4.76 15.15
CA MET A 95 6.30 -4.65 13.95
C MET A 95 5.73 -3.62 12.98
N LEU A 96 4.43 -3.69 12.68
CA LEU A 96 3.76 -2.69 11.84
C LEU A 96 3.82 -1.29 12.47
N ALA A 97 3.57 -1.17 13.77
CA ALA A 97 3.66 0.11 14.47
C ALA A 97 5.06 0.74 14.38
N LYS A 98 6.12 -0.08 14.44
CA LYS A 98 7.51 0.39 14.27
C LYS A 98 7.77 0.90 12.86
N SER A 99 7.34 0.17 11.83
CA SER A 99 7.49 0.60 10.43
C SER A 99 6.70 1.86 10.12
N LEU A 100 5.46 1.98 10.61
CA LEU A 100 4.66 3.20 10.46
C LEU A 100 5.33 4.43 11.10
N LYS A 101 5.95 4.27 12.28
CA LYS A 101 6.75 5.35 12.89
C LYS A 101 7.90 5.78 11.99
N GLN A 102 8.57 4.83 11.33
CA GLN A 102 9.66 5.13 10.40
C GLN A 102 9.17 5.87 9.16
N ILE A 103 8.05 5.43 8.56
CA ILE A 103 7.44 6.08 7.39
C ILE A 103 7.00 7.51 7.72
N ASN A 104 6.35 7.68 8.87
CA ASN A 104 5.94 9.01 9.34
C ASN A 104 7.15 9.94 9.58
N LYS A 105 8.29 9.40 10.03
CA LYS A 105 9.52 10.17 10.19
C LYS A 105 10.11 10.59 8.84
N TRP A 106 10.07 9.73 7.83
CA TRP A 106 10.53 10.08 6.48
C TRP A 106 9.58 11.08 5.82
N GLY A 107 8.28 10.85 5.91
CA GLY A 107 7.22 11.61 5.24
C GLY A 107 7.01 11.18 3.79
N PRO A 108 5.77 10.94 3.36
CA PRO A 108 5.47 10.52 1.98
C PRO A 108 5.94 11.53 0.92
N GLU A 109 5.89 12.83 1.21
CA GLU A 109 6.41 13.88 0.31
C GLU A 109 7.91 13.73 0.06
N ASN A 110 8.68 13.47 1.12
CA ASN A 110 10.13 13.27 1.00
C ASN A 110 10.45 11.97 0.26
N ILE A 111 9.62 10.92 0.43
CA ILE A 111 9.75 9.68 -0.33
C ILE A 111 9.53 9.95 -1.82
N GLN A 112 8.48 10.69 -2.20
CA GLN A 112 8.25 11.07 -3.60
C GLN A 112 9.40 11.89 -4.17
N ASN A 113 9.85 12.91 -3.44
CA ASN A 113 10.97 13.77 -3.86
C ASN A 113 12.27 12.97 -4.06
N TYR A 114 12.56 12.02 -3.17
CA TYR A 114 13.71 11.15 -3.31
C TYR A 114 13.59 10.23 -4.53
N CYS A 115 12.46 9.56 -4.70
CA CYS A 115 12.21 8.69 -5.87
C CYS A 115 12.28 9.47 -7.18
N ASP A 116 11.81 10.72 -7.21
CA ASP A 116 11.94 11.59 -8.37
C ASP A 116 13.42 11.90 -8.66
N LYS A 117 14.16 12.32 -7.64
CA LYS A 117 15.58 12.67 -7.76
C LYS A 117 16.41 11.54 -8.38
N ILE A 118 16.19 10.29 -7.95
CA ILE A 118 16.99 9.15 -8.44
C ILE A 118 16.50 8.59 -9.79
N SER A 119 15.28 8.93 -10.24
CA SER A 119 14.70 8.38 -11.47
C SER A 119 14.51 9.39 -12.59
N LYS A 120 14.57 10.69 -12.34
CA LYS A 120 14.23 11.75 -13.29
C LYS A 120 15.06 11.66 -14.57
N ASP A 121 16.38 11.67 -14.46
CA ASP A 121 17.29 11.69 -15.62
C ASP A 121 17.12 10.41 -16.46
N ALA A 122 17.00 9.26 -15.80
CA ALA A 122 16.75 7.98 -16.47
C ALA A 122 15.38 7.96 -17.19
N VAL A 123 14.34 8.56 -16.62
CA VAL A 123 13.03 8.68 -17.25
C VAL A 123 13.10 9.57 -18.49
N GLU A 124 13.81 10.70 -18.43
CA GLU A 124 14.00 11.61 -19.56
C GLU A 124 14.78 10.92 -20.69
N GLU A 125 15.86 10.22 -20.35
CA GLU A 125 16.63 9.45 -21.32
C GLU A 125 15.80 8.35 -21.98
N LEU A 126 15.05 7.56 -21.20
CA LEU A 126 14.18 6.53 -21.75
C LEU A 126 13.09 7.08 -22.68
N ARG A 127 12.52 8.24 -22.38
CA ARG A 127 11.59 8.96 -23.26
C ARG A 127 12.27 9.35 -24.57
N SER A 128 13.50 9.88 -24.52
CA SER A 128 14.28 10.25 -25.70
C SER A 128 14.59 9.03 -26.60
N LEU A 129 14.76 7.85 -26.01
CA LEU A 129 14.93 6.57 -26.70
C LEU A 129 13.64 6.00 -27.30
N GLY A 130 12.51 6.70 -27.13
CA GLY A 130 11.20 6.34 -27.66
C GLY A 130 10.39 5.40 -26.78
N CYS A 131 10.74 5.26 -25.50
CA CYS A 131 9.89 4.59 -24.53
C CYS A 131 8.71 5.50 -24.16
N PHE A 132 7.54 4.88 -23.98
CA PHE A 132 6.39 5.58 -23.42
C PHE A 132 6.40 5.45 -21.90
N ILE A 133 6.37 6.58 -21.20
CA ILE A 133 6.21 6.69 -19.75
C ILE A 133 5.21 7.82 -19.53
N ASP A 134 4.19 7.57 -18.71
CA ASP A 134 3.15 8.57 -18.40
C ASP A 134 3.75 9.91 -17.99
N ALA A 135 3.06 11.01 -18.32
CA ALA A 135 3.47 12.34 -17.93
C ALA A 135 3.55 12.46 -16.39
N ASP A 136 4.41 13.35 -15.92
CA ASP A 136 4.78 13.43 -14.51
C ASP A 136 3.62 13.79 -13.58
N GLU A 137 2.59 14.45 -14.11
CA GLU A 137 1.35 14.78 -13.42
C GLU A 137 0.41 13.59 -13.24
N TYR A 138 0.56 12.53 -14.04
CA TYR A 138 -0.30 11.34 -14.02
C TYR A 138 0.37 10.09 -13.43
N ARG A 139 1.62 10.20 -13.00
CA ARG A 139 2.35 9.08 -12.39
C ARG A 139 2.88 9.40 -11.01
N SER A 140 2.95 8.39 -10.16
CA SER A 140 3.74 8.47 -8.93
C SER A 140 5.24 8.29 -9.24
N LYS A 141 6.09 8.80 -8.34
CA LYS A 141 7.54 8.68 -8.51
C LYS A 141 8.09 7.34 -7.98
N ASN A 142 7.34 6.68 -7.13
CA ASN A 142 7.72 5.41 -6.50
C ASN A 142 7.25 4.16 -7.27
N LEU A 143 6.41 4.32 -8.30
CA LEU A 143 5.89 3.19 -9.08
C LEU A 143 5.39 3.69 -10.43
N PHE A 144 5.99 3.21 -11.53
CA PHE A 144 5.56 3.57 -12.87
C PHE A 144 5.83 2.47 -13.89
N GLY A 145 5.15 2.55 -15.03
CA GLY A 145 5.30 1.65 -16.14
C GLY A 145 6.10 2.27 -17.29
N ILE A 146 6.93 1.46 -17.92
CA ILE A 146 7.68 1.81 -19.13
C ILE A 146 7.22 0.88 -20.24
N ARG A 147 6.60 1.41 -21.29
CA ARG A 147 6.32 0.66 -22.51
C ARG A 147 7.47 0.86 -23.50
N LEU A 148 8.09 -0.25 -23.86
CA LEU A 148 9.23 -0.24 -24.77
C LEU A 148 8.80 0.02 -26.23
N PRO A 149 9.66 0.63 -27.06
CA PRO A 149 9.41 0.73 -28.50
C PRO A 149 9.23 -0.64 -29.14
N LYS A 150 8.34 -0.78 -30.13
CA LYS A 150 8.03 -2.06 -30.81
C LYS A 150 9.25 -2.81 -31.36
N LYS A 151 10.31 -2.07 -31.73
CA LYS A 151 11.59 -2.64 -32.22
C LYS A 151 12.42 -3.34 -31.14
N VAL A 152 12.12 -3.13 -29.85
CA VAL A 152 12.88 -3.70 -28.74
C VAL A 152 12.37 -5.11 -28.44
N ASN A 153 13.28 -6.08 -28.47
CA ASN A 153 12.95 -7.45 -28.09
C ASN A 153 13.00 -7.60 -26.56
N LEU A 154 11.84 -7.60 -25.91
CA LEU A 154 11.73 -7.72 -24.46
C LEU A 154 12.36 -9.01 -23.91
N ASN A 155 12.30 -10.13 -24.64
CA ASN A 155 12.88 -11.38 -24.15
C ASN A 155 14.43 -11.34 -24.13
N LYS A 156 15.04 -10.70 -25.13
CA LYS A 156 16.49 -10.46 -25.12
C LYS A 156 16.88 -9.53 -23.97
N LEU A 157 16.09 -8.48 -23.76
CA LEU A 157 16.33 -7.53 -22.67
C LEU A 157 16.20 -8.17 -21.29
N LYS A 158 15.17 -8.99 -21.06
CA LYS A 158 15.01 -9.78 -19.81
C LYS A 158 16.24 -10.64 -19.50
N LYS A 159 16.78 -11.34 -20.52
CA LYS A 159 17.97 -12.17 -20.36
C LYS A 159 19.20 -11.34 -19.98
N ARG A 160 19.35 -10.15 -20.58
CA ARG A 160 20.42 -9.22 -20.27
C ARG A 160 20.28 -8.69 -18.85
N TRP A 161 19.13 -8.20 -18.49
CA TRP A 161 18.87 -7.66 -17.14
C TRP A 161 19.08 -8.71 -16.05
N ALA A 162 18.67 -9.95 -16.27
CA ALA A 162 18.95 -11.04 -15.33
C ALA A 162 20.45 -11.25 -15.12
N LYS A 163 21.26 -11.17 -16.19
CA LYS A 163 22.73 -11.25 -16.10
C LYS A 163 23.33 -10.04 -15.38
N ASP A 164 22.80 -8.85 -15.65
CA ASP A 164 23.29 -7.59 -15.08
C ASP A 164 22.65 -7.30 -13.69
N GLN A 165 21.90 -8.26 -13.12
CA GLN A 165 21.21 -8.19 -11.81
C GLN A 165 20.21 -7.02 -11.71
N VAL A 166 19.64 -6.57 -12.83
CA VAL A 166 18.58 -5.56 -12.85
C VAL A 166 17.23 -6.21 -12.57
N ILE A 167 16.68 -5.90 -11.41
CA ILE A 167 15.43 -6.51 -10.91
C ILE A 167 14.26 -5.56 -11.17
N VAL A 168 13.37 -5.97 -12.09
CA VAL A 168 12.14 -5.27 -12.42
C VAL A 168 11.00 -6.27 -12.58
N SER A 169 9.76 -5.80 -12.60
CA SER A 169 8.61 -6.66 -12.87
C SER A 169 7.96 -6.29 -14.22
N TYR A 170 7.11 -7.18 -14.72
CA TYR A 170 6.48 -7.03 -16.04
C TYR A 170 4.96 -7.13 -15.90
N ARG A 171 4.23 -6.34 -16.69
CA ARG A 171 2.78 -6.35 -16.77
C ARG A 171 2.37 -6.19 -18.24
N GLY A 172 2.04 -7.28 -18.91
CA GLY A 172 1.86 -7.28 -20.36
C GLY A 172 3.13 -6.75 -21.06
N ASP A 173 2.98 -5.70 -21.84
CA ASP A 173 4.07 -5.06 -22.61
C ASP A 173 4.85 -4.00 -21.79
N TYR A 174 4.48 -3.81 -20.54
CA TYR A 174 5.11 -2.82 -19.69
C TYR A 174 6.16 -3.44 -18.77
N VAL A 175 7.29 -2.76 -18.67
CA VAL A 175 8.26 -2.93 -17.59
C VAL A 175 7.82 -2.06 -16.42
N ARG A 176 7.59 -2.64 -15.27
CA ARG A 176 7.21 -1.92 -14.06
C ARG A 176 8.43 -1.67 -13.19
N VAL A 177 8.70 -0.41 -12.93
CA VAL A 177 9.78 0.07 -12.09
C VAL A 177 9.20 0.58 -10.77
N SER A 178 9.86 0.22 -9.68
CA SER A 178 9.44 0.58 -8.32
C SER A 178 10.65 1.03 -7.51
N PRO A 179 11.13 2.27 -7.69
CA PRO A 179 12.22 2.79 -6.88
C PRO A 179 11.79 2.97 -5.43
N HIS A 180 12.72 2.82 -4.51
CA HIS A 180 12.50 2.98 -3.08
C HIS A 180 13.65 3.79 -2.46
N VAL A 181 13.48 4.25 -1.23
CA VAL A 181 14.48 5.08 -0.52
C VAL A 181 15.80 4.37 -0.21
N TYR A 182 15.93 3.08 -0.51
CA TYR A 182 17.18 2.33 -0.41
C TYR A 182 17.90 2.17 -1.77
N ASN A 183 17.30 2.61 -2.87
CA ASN A 183 18.00 2.68 -4.15
C ASN A 183 18.82 3.97 -4.24
N ASP A 184 19.95 3.92 -4.94
CA ASP A 184 20.88 5.01 -5.20
C ASP A 184 21.23 5.09 -6.71
#